data_c777027b943f973e13de5b83e8685c8a
#
_entry.id   c777027b943f973e13de5b83e8685c8a
#
_cell.length_a   1.000
_cell.length_b   1.000
_cell.length_c   1.000
_cell.angle_alpha   90.00
_cell.angle_beta   90.00
_cell.angle_gamma   90.00
#
_symmetry.space_group_name_H-M   'P 1'
#
loop_
_entity.id
_entity.type
_entity.pdbx_description
1 polymer ?
#
loop_
_entity_poly.entity_id
_entity_poly.type
_entity_poly.pdbx_seq_one_letter_code
_entity_poly.pdbx_strand_id
1 'polypeptide(L)'
;MKAIADTGFLVAFGNRNDRYHAWALGIAERVTEPLLTCDAVLAETAFHLADSALVLAFVREGLVRPAFVVAEHISRLAELAARYADRRPDLADLCLVRLSELHPKHPVITTDLSDFRVYRRDVIPLIHPPGL
;
A
#
# COMPACT_ATOMS: atom_id res chain seq x y z
N MET A 1 5.60 8.34 -11.77
CA MET A 1 5.32 6.90 -11.61
C MET A 1 3.89 6.74 -11.13
N LYS A 2 3.09 5.95 -11.82
CA LYS A 2 1.70 5.65 -11.42
C LYS A 2 1.68 4.32 -10.70
N ALA A 3 1.52 4.34 -9.39
CA ALA A 3 1.55 3.13 -8.57
C ALA A 3 0.73 3.32 -7.29
N ILE A 4 0.56 2.22 -6.55
CA ILE A 4 -0.17 2.16 -5.29
C ILE A 4 0.83 1.82 -4.20
N ALA A 5 0.80 2.55 -3.09
CA ALA A 5 1.71 2.35 -1.97
C ALA A 5 1.06 1.49 -0.89
N ASP A 6 1.75 0.42 -0.49
CA ASP A 6 1.43 -0.42 0.66
C ASP A 6 2.14 0.09 1.92
N THR A 7 1.66 -0.36 3.07
CA THR A 7 2.21 -0.02 4.39
C THR A 7 3.71 -0.32 4.48
N GLY A 8 4.14 -1.52 4.03
CA GLY A 8 5.54 -1.92 4.12
C GLY A 8 6.50 -0.97 3.42
N PHE A 9 6.10 -0.46 2.25
CA PHE A 9 6.88 0.54 1.53
C PHE A 9 6.99 1.84 2.34
N LEU A 10 5.87 2.34 2.86
CA LEU A 10 5.85 3.60 3.60
C LEU A 10 6.63 3.50 4.91
N VAL A 11 6.55 2.36 5.60
CA VAL A 11 7.34 2.11 6.80
C VAL A 11 8.83 2.08 6.46
N ALA A 12 9.22 1.38 5.40
CA ALA A 12 10.61 1.34 4.95
C ALA A 12 11.13 2.72 4.58
N PHE A 13 10.30 3.54 3.93
CA PHE A 13 10.65 4.91 3.58
C PHE A 13 10.86 5.78 4.83
N GLY A 14 10.01 5.63 5.84
CA GLY A 14 10.02 6.46 7.05
C GLY A 14 10.97 6.00 8.13
N ASN A 15 11.53 4.81 8.06
CA ASN A 15 12.39 4.23 9.11
C ASN A 15 13.78 3.93 8.56
N ARG A 16 14.77 4.73 8.97
CA ARG A 16 16.16 4.56 8.54
C ARG A 16 16.75 3.19 8.89
N ASN A 17 16.21 2.53 9.91
CA ASN A 17 16.68 1.22 10.37
C ASN A 17 15.96 0.05 9.69
N ASP A 18 14.99 0.32 8.80
CA ASP A 18 14.33 -0.73 8.05
C ASP A 18 15.29 -1.33 7.03
N ARG A 19 15.28 -2.66 6.89
CA ARG A 19 16.18 -3.37 5.96
C ARG A 19 15.97 -2.93 4.50
N TYR A 20 14.81 -2.42 4.16
CA TYR A 20 14.47 -1.98 2.80
C TYR A 20 14.48 -0.46 2.66
N HIS A 21 15.04 0.26 3.63
CA HIS A 21 15.03 1.73 3.60
C HIS A 21 15.69 2.31 2.34
N ALA A 22 16.88 1.85 2.00
CA ALA A 22 17.60 2.35 0.82
C ALA A 22 16.81 2.09 -0.48
N TRP A 23 16.20 0.91 -0.60
CA TRP A 23 15.35 0.60 -1.73
C TRP A 23 14.14 1.54 -1.81
N ALA A 24 13.50 1.78 -0.65
CA ALA A 24 12.33 2.66 -0.59
C ALA A 24 12.70 4.11 -0.97
N LEU A 25 13.85 4.61 -0.54
CA LEU A 25 14.33 5.93 -0.95
C LEU A 25 14.52 6.00 -2.48
N GLY A 26 15.09 4.96 -3.08
CA GLY A 26 15.26 4.88 -4.52
C GLY A 26 13.95 4.91 -5.28
N ILE A 27 12.93 4.22 -4.77
CA ILE A 27 11.59 4.26 -5.35
C ILE A 27 11.00 5.68 -5.23
N ALA A 28 11.12 6.30 -4.06
CA ALA A 28 10.57 7.63 -3.82
C ALA A 28 11.16 8.70 -4.77
N GLU A 29 12.43 8.56 -5.12
CA GLU A 29 13.08 9.45 -6.09
C GLU A 29 12.47 9.39 -7.49
N ARG A 30 11.79 8.29 -7.81
CA ARG A 30 11.12 8.09 -9.11
C ARG A 30 9.68 8.59 -9.11
N VAL A 31 9.17 9.04 -7.98
CA VAL A 31 7.79 9.52 -7.84
C VAL A 31 7.69 10.92 -8.43
N THR A 32 6.89 11.08 -9.48
CA THR A 32 6.64 12.37 -10.14
C THR A 32 5.22 12.88 -9.90
N GLU A 33 4.34 12.00 -9.43
CA GLU A 33 2.99 12.32 -8.99
C GLU A 33 2.70 11.46 -7.77
N PRO A 34 1.79 11.87 -6.86
CA PRO A 34 1.53 11.11 -5.65
C PRO A 34 1.13 9.66 -5.94
N LEU A 35 1.73 8.73 -5.20
CA LEU A 35 1.31 7.33 -5.21
C LEU A 35 -0.08 7.24 -4.58
N LEU A 36 -0.93 6.36 -5.11
CA LEU A 36 -2.25 6.15 -4.54
C LEU A 36 -2.16 5.26 -3.30
N THR A 37 -2.96 5.55 -2.30
CA THR A 37 -3.07 4.73 -1.10
C THR A 37 -4.46 4.91 -0.48
N CYS A 38 -4.68 4.39 0.71
CA CYS A 38 -5.94 4.51 1.43
C CYS A 38 -5.70 4.91 2.88
N ASP A 39 -6.74 5.41 3.54
CA ASP A 39 -6.64 5.85 4.93
C ASP A 39 -6.21 4.73 5.88
N ALA A 40 -6.65 3.48 5.62
CA ALA A 40 -6.26 2.34 6.43
C ALA A 40 -4.75 2.10 6.39
N VAL A 41 -4.12 2.26 5.22
CA VAL A 41 -2.66 2.16 5.07
C VAL A 41 -1.96 3.30 5.80
N LEU A 42 -2.49 4.51 5.73
CA LEU A 42 -1.90 5.65 6.44
C LEU A 42 -1.94 5.43 7.96
N ALA A 43 -3.07 4.95 8.48
CA ALA A 43 -3.22 4.66 9.91
C ALA A 43 -2.27 3.55 10.36
N GLU A 44 -2.15 2.49 9.59
CA GLU A 44 -1.25 1.37 9.89
C GLU A 44 0.22 1.82 9.86
N THR A 45 0.58 2.63 8.88
CA THR A 45 1.93 3.21 8.76
C THR A 45 2.25 4.09 9.97
N ALA A 46 1.31 4.95 10.37
CA ALA A 46 1.49 5.82 11.53
C ALA A 46 1.69 5.00 12.81
N PHE A 47 0.98 3.90 12.96
CA PHE A 47 1.13 3.00 14.10
C PHE A 47 2.54 2.38 14.11
N HIS A 48 3.01 1.83 13.00
CA HIS A 48 4.32 1.18 12.93
C HIS A 48 5.48 2.17 13.10
N LEU A 49 5.36 3.38 12.57
CA LEU A 49 6.38 4.41 12.74
C LEU A 49 6.29 5.14 14.08
N ALA A 50 5.17 4.97 14.80
CA ALA A 50 4.85 5.72 16.02
C ALA A 50 4.94 7.24 15.79
N ASP A 51 4.52 7.71 14.60
CA ASP A 51 4.68 9.10 14.20
C ASP A 51 3.63 9.49 13.15
N SER A 52 2.49 9.98 13.63
CA SER A 52 1.41 10.44 12.75
C SER A 52 1.78 11.72 11.99
N ALA A 53 2.57 12.60 12.60
CA ALA A 53 2.98 13.84 11.95
C ALA A 53 3.82 13.55 10.70
N LEU A 54 4.71 12.55 10.78
CA LEU A 54 5.53 12.15 9.63
C LEU A 54 4.66 11.61 8.49
N VAL A 55 3.68 10.77 8.81
CA VAL A 55 2.78 10.21 7.79
C VAL A 55 1.92 11.30 7.14
N LEU A 56 1.44 12.26 7.91
CA LEU A 56 0.72 13.41 7.36
C LEU A 56 1.62 14.24 6.44
N ALA A 57 2.91 14.36 6.76
CA ALA A 57 3.87 15.03 5.90
C ALA A 57 4.06 14.28 4.56
N PHE A 58 4.02 12.94 4.55
CA PHE A 58 4.06 12.17 3.30
C PHE A 58 2.92 12.59 2.35
N VAL A 59 1.75 12.84 2.90
CA VAL A 59 0.59 13.29 2.11
C VAL A 59 0.77 14.74 1.68
N ARG A 60 1.09 15.63 2.61
CA ARG A 60 1.22 17.06 2.33
C ARG A 60 2.29 17.36 1.29
N GLU A 61 3.39 16.62 1.32
CA GLU A 61 4.52 16.82 0.42
C GLU A 61 4.42 16.02 -0.88
N GLY A 62 3.33 15.29 -1.08
CA GLY A 62 3.01 14.68 -2.35
C GLY A 62 3.63 13.33 -2.63
N LEU A 63 4.15 12.63 -1.62
CA LEU A 63 4.61 11.25 -1.82
C LEU A 63 3.43 10.32 -2.08
N VAL A 64 2.37 10.45 -1.30
CA VAL A 64 1.16 9.64 -1.41
C VAL A 64 -0.08 10.52 -1.38
N ARG A 65 -1.18 9.98 -1.94
CA ARG A 65 -2.50 10.60 -1.89
C ARG A 65 -3.53 9.53 -1.52
N PRO A 66 -4.32 9.72 -0.44
CA PRO A 66 -5.44 8.83 -0.18
C PRO A 66 -6.48 8.99 -1.29
N ALA A 67 -6.76 7.90 -1.99
CA ALA A 67 -7.61 7.90 -3.19
C ALA A 67 -8.76 6.90 -3.08
N PHE A 68 -9.18 6.59 -1.86
CA PHE A 68 -10.13 5.51 -1.62
C PHE A 68 -10.99 5.84 -0.40
N VAL A 69 -12.30 5.76 -0.59
CA VAL A 69 -13.28 5.99 0.48
C VAL A 69 -14.01 4.66 0.74
N VAL A 70 -13.76 4.07 1.91
CA VAL A 70 -14.33 2.77 2.30
C VAL A 70 -15.84 2.74 2.13
N ALA A 71 -16.53 3.81 2.53
CA ALA A 71 -17.99 3.87 2.47
C ALA A 71 -18.57 3.69 1.06
N GLU A 72 -17.78 3.99 0.02
CA GLU A 72 -18.20 3.85 -1.37
C GLU A 72 -18.00 2.44 -1.92
N HIS A 73 -17.36 1.54 -1.16
CA HIS A 73 -16.95 0.21 -1.62
C HIS A 73 -17.34 -0.92 -0.66
N ILE A 74 -18.29 -0.69 0.24
CA ILE A 74 -18.63 -1.65 1.30
C ILE A 74 -18.99 -3.01 0.75
N SER A 75 -19.85 -3.08 -0.27
CA SER A 75 -20.28 -4.37 -0.83
C SER A 75 -19.11 -5.16 -1.42
N ARG A 76 -18.23 -4.49 -2.17
CA ARG A 76 -17.07 -5.17 -2.78
C ARG A 76 -16.06 -5.59 -1.72
N LEU A 77 -15.81 -4.74 -0.72
CA LEU A 77 -14.91 -5.09 0.38
C LEU A 77 -15.43 -6.30 1.17
N ALA A 78 -16.74 -6.37 1.41
CA ALA A 78 -17.36 -7.51 2.08
C ALA A 78 -17.22 -8.80 1.26
N GLU A 79 -17.38 -8.73 -0.07
CA GLU A 79 -17.15 -9.87 -0.95
C GLU A 79 -15.70 -10.36 -0.90
N LEU A 80 -14.74 -9.45 -0.92
CA LEU A 80 -13.31 -9.77 -0.81
C LEU A 80 -12.99 -10.39 0.55
N ALA A 81 -13.53 -9.84 1.63
CA ALA A 81 -13.34 -10.37 2.97
C ALA A 81 -13.85 -11.81 3.08
N ALA A 82 -14.99 -12.11 2.46
CA ALA A 82 -15.56 -13.46 2.43
C ALA A 82 -14.70 -14.41 1.58
N ARG A 83 -14.26 -13.95 0.41
CA ARG A 83 -13.43 -14.75 -0.51
C ARG A 83 -12.11 -15.18 0.12
N TYR A 84 -11.46 -14.28 0.86
CA TYR A 84 -10.16 -14.50 1.47
C TYR A 84 -10.21 -14.70 2.97
N ALA A 85 -11.36 -15.16 3.52
CA ALA A 85 -11.58 -15.30 4.95
C ALA A 85 -10.54 -16.20 5.63
N ASP A 86 -10.05 -17.24 4.95
CA ASP A 86 -9.01 -18.14 5.45
C ASP A 86 -7.66 -17.43 5.67
N ARG A 87 -7.42 -16.33 4.97
CA ARG A 87 -6.21 -15.51 5.10
C ARG A 87 -6.32 -14.42 6.16
N ARG A 88 -7.52 -14.20 6.68
CA ARG A 88 -7.80 -13.15 7.67
C ARG A 88 -7.23 -11.78 7.24
N PRO A 89 -7.56 -11.29 6.04
CA PRO A 89 -7.04 -10.02 5.57
C PRO A 89 -7.49 -8.88 6.48
N ASP A 90 -6.61 -7.94 6.75
CA ASP A 90 -7.00 -6.73 7.44
C ASP A 90 -7.66 -5.73 6.47
N LEU A 91 -8.19 -4.64 7.03
CA LEU A 91 -8.90 -3.67 6.20
C LEU A 91 -7.97 -2.98 5.20
N ALA A 92 -6.71 -2.74 5.56
CA ALA A 92 -5.75 -2.14 4.65
C ALA A 92 -5.52 -3.04 3.43
N ASP A 93 -5.35 -4.34 3.62
CA ASP A 93 -5.19 -5.31 2.53
C ASP A 93 -6.40 -5.29 1.60
N LEU A 94 -7.60 -5.33 2.16
CA LEU A 94 -8.83 -5.32 1.36
C LEU A 94 -8.97 -4.03 0.55
N CYS A 95 -8.65 -2.89 1.15
CA CYS A 95 -8.69 -1.60 0.47
C CYS A 95 -7.68 -1.54 -0.68
N LEU A 96 -6.47 -2.06 -0.49
CA LEU A 96 -5.46 -2.09 -1.53
C LEU A 96 -5.84 -3.02 -2.68
N VAL A 97 -6.42 -4.18 -2.39
CA VAL A 97 -6.93 -5.09 -3.43
C VAL A 97 -8.00 -4.37 -4.25
N ARG A 98 -8.95 -3.72 -3.58
CA ARG A 98 -10.01 -2.98 -4.29
C ARG A 98 -9.44 -1.83 -5.09
N LEU A 99 -8.50 -1.07 -4.53
CA LEU A 99 -7.84 0.03 -5.23
C LEU A 99 -7.12 -0.49 -6.49
N SER A 100 -6.48 -1.64 -6.42
CA SER A 100 -5.83 -2.27 -7.57
C SER A 100 -6.84 -2.74 -8.63
N GLU A 101 -8.05 -3.13 -8.23
CA GLU A 101 -9.12 -3.43 -9.18
C GLU A 101 -9.56 -2.20 -9.95
N LEU A 102 -9.63 -1.05 -9.26
CA LEU A 102 -10.00 0.23 -9.86
C LEU A 102 -8.89 0.79 -10.76
N HIS A 103 -7.65 0.41 -10.50
CA HIS A 103 -6.46 0.88 -11.24
C HIS A 103 -5.61 -0.32 -11.69
N PRO A 104 -6.11 -1.14 -12.61
CA PRO A 104 -5.47 -2.44 -12.92
C PRO A 104 -4.08 -2.32 -13.52
N LYS A 105 -3.70 -1.17 -14.04
CA LYS A 105 -2.36 -0.93 -14.61
C LYS A 105 -1.38 -0.34 -13.61
N HIS A 106 -1.82 0.01 -12.39
CA HIS A 106 -0.96 0.54 -11.36
C HIS A 106 -0.35 -0.61 -10.56
N PRO A 107 0.98 -0.78 -10.56
CA PRO A 107 1.60 -1.76 -9.68
C PRO A 107 1.44 -1.37 -8.22
N VAL A 108 1.43 -2.37 -7.34
CA VAL A 108 1.49 -2.16 -5.88
C VAL A 108 2.94 -2.24 -5.45
N ILE A 109 3.41 -1.21 -4.74
CA ILE A 109 4.76 -1.17 -4.18
C ILE A 109 4.67 -1.75 -2.78
N THR A 110 5.30 -2.91 -2.57
CA THR A 110 5.16 -3.67 -1.32
C THR A 110 6.46 -4.36 -0.93
N THR A 111 6.61 -4.62 0.35
CA THR A 111 7.62 -5.52 0.90
C THR A 111 7.02 -6.89 1.28
N ASP A 112 5.72 -7.09 1.06
CA ASP A 112 5.00 -8.31 1.40
C ASP A 112 4.44 -8.97 0.15
N LEU A 113 5.28 -9.74 -0.54
CA LEU A 113 4.89 -10.42 -1.78
C LEU A 113 3.89 -11.54 -1.55
N SER A 114 4.02 -12.28 -0.45
CA SER A 114 3.22 -13.49 -0.24
C SER A 114 1.73 -13.16 -0.15
N ASP A 115 1.36 -12.10 0.56
CA ASP A 115 -0.03 -11.69 0.69
C ASP A 115 -0.62 -11.24 -0.64
N PHE A 116 0.10 -10.39 -1.39
CA PHE A 116 -0.43 -9.86 -2.64
C PHE A 116 -0.49 -10.91 -3.77
N ARG A 117 0.36 -11.93 -3.75
CA ARG A 117 0.28 -13.03 -4.71
C ARG A 117 -0.95 -13.89 -4.47
N VAL A 118 -1.43 -13.98 -3.24
CA VAL A 118 -2.66 -14.71 -2.92
C VAL A 118 -3.88 -13.92 -3.36
N TYR A 119 -3.90 -12.62 -3.05
CA TYR A 119 -4.97 -11.75 -3.49
C TYR A 119 -4.90 -11.57 -5.00
N ARG A 120 -6.00 -11.78 -5.70
CA ARG A 120 -6.12 -11.64 -7.14
C ARG A 120 -5.19 -12.56 -7.97
N ARG A 121 -4.63 -13.62 -7.39
CA ARG A 121 -3.93 -14.70 -8.10
C ARG A 121 -2.94 -14.19 -9.15
N ASP A 122 -1.96 -13.41 -8.74
CA ASP A 122 -0.90 -12.86 -9.61
C ASP A 122 -1.37 -11.87 -10.68
N VAL A 123 -2.63 -11.40 -10.61
CA VAL A 123 -3.12 -10.37 -11.53
C VAL A 123 -2.59 -8.98 -11.16
N ILE A 124 -2.22 -8.76 -9.88
CA ILE A 124 -1.71 -7.47 -9.41
C ILE A 124 -0.23 -7.35 -9.78
N PRO A 125 0.16 -6.39 -10.64
CA PRO A 125 1.59 -6.14 -10.85
C PRO A 125 2.22 -5.59 -9.59
N LEU A 126 3.43 -6.08 -9.24
CA LEU A 126 4.10 -5.73 -7.98
C LEU A 126 5.46 -5.09 -8.24
N ILE A 127 5.81 -4.09 -7.43
CA ILE A 127 7.17 -3.55 -7.32
C ILE A 127 7.64 -3.88 -5.91
N HIS A 128 8.78 -4.56 -5.81
CA HIS A 128 9.28 -5.07 -4.53
C HIS A 128 10.81 -5.02 -4.47
N PRO A 129 11.41 -5.13 -3.27
CA PRO A 129 12.87 -5.17 -3.15
C PRO A 129 13.46 -6.38 -3.89
N PRO A 130 14.67 -6.23 -4.45
CA PRO A 130 15.37 -7.36 -5.07
C PRO A 130 15.61 -8.49 -4.06
N GLY A 131 15.47 -9.72 -4.51
CA GLY A 131 15.73 -10.90 -3.68
C GLY A 131 14.62 -11.27 -2.70
N LEU A 132 13.52 -10.58 -2.74
CA LEU A 132 12.39 -10.87 -1.87
C LEU A 132 11.51 -12.02 -2.38
#